data_fc46c332b1b032c6849ec0314de89663
#
_entry.id   fc46c332b1b032c6849ec0314de89663
#
_cell.length_a   1.000
_cell.length_b   1.000
_cell.length_c   1.000
_cell.angle_alpha   90.00
_cell.angle_beta   90.00
_cell.angle_gamma   90.00
#
_symmetry.space_group_name_H-M   'P 1'
#
loop_
_entity.id
_entity.type
_entity.pdbx_description
1 polymer ?
#
loop_
_entity_poly.entity_id
_entity_poly.type
_entity_poly.pdbx_seq_one_letter_code
_entity_poly.pdbx_strand_id
1 'polypeptide(L)'
;DIGPGCVTCHDPHSSVKLDNQAEGTGLQTSCTDCHTMAVKHNSFPNCVTCHMPRATRSAVVNAVDYQGDIKTHIWKINTAAVGKDDGMFNAAGTQVLEDGDGLSAVTLDFACYSCHKDSEGVGGGFSTKTLQQLSDYVLGVGEYAGTGGIHSPTKKLIAER
;
A
#
# COMPACT_ATOMS: atom_id res chain seq x y z
N ASP A 1 -10.37 -18.01 -4.20
CA ASP A 1 -11.09 -17.15 -3.25
C ASP A 1 -11.24 -15.78 -3.85
N ILE A 2 -12.45 -15.40 -4.15
CA ILE A 2 -12.78 -14.04 -4.56
C ILE A 2 -12.67 -13.19 -3.29
N GLY A 3 -11.73 -12.26 -3.26
CA GLY A 3 -11.58 -11.31 -2.15
C GLY A 3 -12.87 -10.55 -1.81
N PRO A 4 -12.89 -9.74 -0.76
CA PRO A 4 -14.09 -9.01 -0.37
C PRO A 4 -14.61 -8.15 -1.53
N GLY A 5 -15.90 -8.23 -1.81
CA GLY A 5 -16.55 -7.40 -2.82
C GLY A 5 -16.63 -5.93 -2.37
N CYS A 6 -16.84 -5.02 -3.30
CA CYS A 6 -16.90 -3.58 -3.03
C CYS A 6 -17.84 -3.24 -1.87
N VAL A 7 -19.01 -3.86 -1.83
CA VAL A 7 -20.03 -3.63 -0.80
C VAL A 7 -19.68 -4.20 0.58
N THR A 8 -18.63 -5.00 0.69
CA THR A 8 -18.14 -5.45 2.00
C THR A 8 -17.56 -4.27 2.80
N CYS A 9 -16.86 -3.38 2.11
CA CYS A 9 -16.22 -2.22 2.73
C CYS A 9 -16.98 -0.92 2.49
N HIS A 10 -17.64 -0.77 1.33
CA HIS A 10 -18.31 0.45 0.93
C HIS A 10 -19.82 0.36 1.04
N ASP A 11 -20.43 1.39 1.60
CA ASP A 11 -21.87 1.63 1.48
C ASP A 11 -22.14 2.21 0.08
N PRO A 12 -22.91 1.52 -0.80
CA PRO A 12 -23.18 2.01 -2.15
C PRO A 12 -24.06 3.28 -2.18
N HIS A 13 -24.69 3.61 -1.07
CA HIS A 13 -25.52 4.80 -0.92
C HIS A 13 -24.80 6.00 -0.31
N SER A 14 -23.55 5.82 0.10
CA SER A 14 -22.73 6.86 0.72
C SER A 14 -21.43 7.07 -0.06
N SER A 15 -21.13 8.33 -0.39
CA SER A 15 -19.89 8.66 -1.11
C SER A 15 -18.73 8.83 -0.12
N VAL A 16 -17.63 8.13 -0.36
CA VAL A 16 -16.37 8.35 0.36
C VAL A 16 -15.64 9.62 -0.06
N LYS A 17 -16.09 10.31 -1.11
CA LYS A 17 -15.39 11.43 -1.73
C LYS A 17 -16.11 12.76 -1.60
N LEU A 18 -17.43 12.78 -1.54
CA LEU A 18 -18.22 13.99 -1.62
C LEU A 18 -18.58 14.57 -0.26
N ASP A 19 -18.30 13.84 0.80
CA ASP A 19 -18.65 14.31 2.11
C ASP A 19 -17.50 15.13 2.68
N ASN A 20 -17.77 16.38 2.99
CA ASN A 20 -17.05 17.10 4.04
C ASN A 20 -17.20 16.37 5.38
N GLN A 21 -17.50 15.09 5.34
CA GLN A 21 -17.70 14.23 6.47
C GLN A 21 -16.36 13.63 6.88
N ALA A 22 -16.23 13.36 8.16
CA ALA A 22 -15.07 12.73 8.75
C ALA A 22 -14.67 11.49 7.94
N GLU A 23 -13.37 11.35 7.73
CA GLU A 23 -12.77 10.23 7.03
C GLU A 23 -13.42 8.91 7.49
N GLY A 24 -14.03 8.17 6.56
CA GLY A 24 -14.62 6.87 6.85
C GLY A 24 -16.15 6.77 6.78
N THR A 25 -16.88 7.84 6.52
CA THR A 25 -18.36 7.77 6.51
C THR A 25 -18.97 7.00 5.34
N GLY A 26 -18.22 6.77 4.27
CA GLY A 26 -18.64 5.88 3.18
C GLY A 26 -18.13 4.44 3.34
N LEU A 27 -17.44 4.13 4.44
CA LEU A 27 -16.99 2.78 4.76
C LEU A 27 -17.90 2.21 5.85
N GLN A 28 -18.47 1.05 5.58
CA GLN A 28 -19.28 0.32 6.57
C GLN A 28 -18.47 -0.72 7.36
N THR A 29 -17.24 -1.01 6.93
CA THR A 29 -16.35 -1.96 7.59
C THR A 29 -14.93 -1.40 7.62
N SER A 30 -14.32 -1.37 8.80
CA SER A 30 -12.94 -0.99 8.99
C SER A 30 -12.00 -2.17 8.65
N CYS A 31 -10.78 -1.87 8.21
CA CYS A 31 -9.76 -2.90 8.03
C CYS A 31 -9.50 -3.70 9.31
N THR A 32 -9.59 -3.05 10.47
CA THR A 32 -9.36 -3.65 11.78
C THR A 32 -10.48 -4.57 12.27
N ASP A 33 -11.63 -4.56 11.61
CA ASP A 33 -12.72 -5.50 11.91
C ASP A 33 -12.37 -6.94 11.50
N CYS A 34 -11.47 -7.07 10.51
CA CYS A 34 -11.00 -8.35 10.01
C CYS A 34 -9.50 -8.58 10.26
N HIS A 35 -8.69 -7.51 10.38
CA HIS A 35 -7.25 -7.58 10.53
C HIS A 35 -6.81 -7.06 11.91
N THR A 36 -6.15 -7.90 12.68
CA THR A 36 -5.70 -7.57 14.06
C THR A 36 -4.22 -7.24 14.13
N MET A 37 -3.67 -6.62 13.08
CA MET A 37 -2.25 -6.29 13.01
C MET A 37 -1.96 -4.90 13.57
N ALA A 38 -0.88 -4.80 14.36
CA ALA A 38 -0.35 -3.51 14.79
C ALA A 38 0.68 -3.01 13.77
N VAL A 39 0.57 -1.74 13.38
CA VAL A 39 1.55 -1.06 12.53
C VAL A 39 2.62 -0.42 13.39
N LYS A 40 3.88 -0.73 13.11
CA LYS A 40 5.06 -0.17 13.82
C LYS A 40 5.73 0.95 13.02
N HIS A 41 4.99 1.76 12.32
CA HIS A 41 5.52 2.93 11.65
C HIS A 41 5.24 4.17 12.49
N ASN A 42 6.25 5.03 12.69
CA ASN A 42 6.09 6.24 13.49
C ASN A 42 4.93 7.10 12.99
N SER A 43 3.94 7.17 13.82
CA SER A 43 2.89 8.15 13.99
C SER A 43 1.81 8.35 12.93
N PHE A 44 1.74 7.73 11.76
CA PHE A 44 0.73 8.21 10.81
C PHE A 44 0.00 7.26 9.87
N PRO A 45 0.54 6.25 9.24
CA PRO A 45 -0.29 5.71 8.19
C PRO A 45 -1.41 4.84 8.77
N ASN A 46 -2.63 5.18 8.41
CA ASN A 46 -3.69 4.20 8.44
C ASN A 46 -3.41 3.13 7.37
N CYS A 47 -4.07 1.99 7.45
CA CYS A 47 -3.82 0.85 6.56
C CYS A 47 -3.88 1.23 5.08
N VAL A 48 -4.84 2.08 4.69
CA VAL A 48 -5.05 2.50 3.30
C VAL A 48 -3.96 3.42 2.75
N THR A 49 -3.15 4.04 3.59
CA THR A 49 -2.05 4.89 3.14
C THR A 49 -0.99 4.07 2.39
N CYS A 50 -0.67 2.89 2.91
CA CYS A 50 0.31 1.99 2.31
C CYS A 50 -0.35 0.93 1.41
N HIS A 51 -1.49 0.35 1.85
CA HIS A 51 -2.15 -0.74 1.14
C HIS A 51 -3.10 -0.30 0.02
N MET A 52 -3.42 0.98 -0.05
CA MET A 52 -4.18 1.58 -1.16
C MET A 52 -3.50 2.88 -1.62
N PRO A 53 -2.24 2.82 -2.04
CA PRO A 53 -1.55 4.01 -2.50
C PRO A 53 -2.20 4.54 -3.79
N ARG A 54 -1.91 5.77 -4.14
CA ARG A 54 -2.36 6.38 -5.39
C ARG A 54 -1.48 5.88 -6.56
N ALA A 55 -1.55 4.58 -6.85
CA ALA A 55 -0.79 3.95 -7.93
C ALA A 55 -1.60 3.84 -9.23
N THR A 56 -2.85 4.26 -9.25
CA THR A 56 -3.73 4.21 -10.41
C THR A 56 -3.94 5.61 -10.98
N ARG A 57 -4.04 5.68 -12.31
CA ARG A 57 -4.27 6.91 -13.06
C ARG A 57 -5.57 6.82 -13.84
N SER A 58 -6.47 7.78 -13.66
CA SER A 58 -7.63 7.98 -14.54
C SER A 58 -7.46 9.22 -15.43
N ALA A 59 -6.98 10.32 -14.90
CA ALA A 59 -6.85 11.58 -15.64
C ALA A 59 -5.49 12.24 -15.45
N VAL A 60 -4.99 12.29 -14.22
CA VAL A 60 -3.77 13.02 -13.86
C VAL A 60 -2.78 12.08 -13.19
N VAL A 61 -1.53 12.20 -13.57
CA VAL A 61 -0.42 11.55 -12.89
C VAL A 61 0.65 12.59 -12.60
N ASN A 62 1.17 12.60 -11.40
CA ASN A 62 2.44 13.23 -11.12
C ASN A 62 3.52 12.13 -11.09
N ALA A 63 4.15 11.89 -12.22
CA ALA A 63 5.17 10.86 -12.34
C ALA A 63 6.41 11.16 -11.45
N VAL A 64 6.59 12.42 -11.10
CA VAL A 64 7.71 12.88 -10.27
C VAL A 64 7.50 12.53 -8.79
N ASP A 65 6.24 12.42 -8.33
CA ASP A 65 5.93 12.22 -6.91
C ASP A 65 5.40 10.80 -6.62
N TYR A 66 5.54 9.86 -7.54
CA TYR A 66 5.00 8.49 -7.39
C TYR A 66 3.51 8.47 -7.05
N GLN A 67 2.74 9.40 -7.62
CA GLN A 67 1.32 9.54 -7.32
C GLN A 67 0.46 9.61 -8.58
N GLY A 68 -0.54 8.75 -8.62
CA GLY A 68 -1.70 8.89 -9.50
C GLY A 68 -2.81 9.69 -8.81
N ASP A 69 -3.94 9.83 -9.51
CA ASP A 69 -5.11 10.53 -9.01
C ASP A 69 -6.10 9.64 -8.25
N ILE A 70 -5.97 8.32 -8.38
CA ILE A 70 -6.87 7.35 -7.75
C ILE A 70 -6.10 6.38 -6.86
N LYS A 71 -6.67 6.08 -5.69
CA LYS A 71 -6.22 5.00 -4.82
C LYS A 71 -6.47 3.64 -5.49
N THR A 72 -5.44 2.82 -5.55
CA THR A 72 -5.59 1.45 -6.05
C THR A 72 -6.27 0.55 -5.01
N HIS A 73 -6.94 -0.51 -5.50
CA HIS A 73 -7.45 -1.61 -4.67
C HIS A 73 -6.54 -2.85 -4.75
N ILE A 74 -5.29 -2.65 -5.13
CA ILE A 74 -4.25 -3.68 -5.04
C ILE A 74 -3.66 -3.58 -3.62
N TRP A 75 -4.16 -4.42 -2.72
CA TRP A 75 -3.79 -4.34 -1.29
C TRP A 75 -2.48 -5.03 -0.95
N LYS A 76 -2.00 -5.92 -1.79
CA LYS A 76 -0.73 -6.60 -1.60
C LYS A 76 0.41 -5.64 -1.91
N ILE A 77 1.44 -5.65 -1.06
CA ILE A 77 2.68 -4.91 -1.28
C ILE A 77 3.79 -5.92 -1.59
N ASN A 78 4.46 -5.73 -2.71
CA ASN A 78 5.70 -6.42 -3.02
C ASN A 78 6.81 -5.81 -2.16
N THR A 79 7.31 -6.58 -1.21
CA THR A 79 8.34 -6.13 -0.26
C THR A 79 9.76 -6.28 -0.78
N ALA A 80 9.95 -6.78 -1.98
CA ALA A 80 11.26 -6.83 -2.63
C ALA A 80 11.74 -5.39 -2.96
N ALA A 81 13.06 -5.21 -2.99
CA ALA A 81 13.70 -3.94 -3.34
C ALA A 81 13.67 -3.67 -4.85
N VAL A 82 12.49 -3.73 -5.45
CA VAL A 82 12.25 -3.48 -6.88
C VAL A 82 11.29 -2.31 -7.04
N GLY A 83 11.52 -1.51 -8.08
CA GLY A 83 10.65 -0.39 -8.42
C GLY A 83 9.49 -0.80 -9.32
N LYS A 84 8.60 0.16 -9.59
CA LYS A 84 7.40 -0.04 -10.42
C LYS A 84 7.67 -0.60 -11.82
N ASP A 85 8.77 -0.19 -12.42
CA ASP A 85 9.11 -0.58 -13.78
C ASP A 85 9.65 -2.01 -13.87
N ASP A 86 10.17 -2.52 -12.77
CA ASP A 86 10.74 -3.87 -12.68
C ASP A 86 9.84 -4.87 -11.95
N GLY A 87 8.90 -4.41 -11.14
CA GLY A 87 8.14 -5.27 -10.24
C GLY A 87 6.62 -5.08 -10.23
N MET A 88 6.09 -4.05 -10.90
CA MET A 88 4.65 -3.78 -10.89
C MET A 88 4.04 -3.85 -12.28
N PHE A 89 4.68 -3.28 -13.29
CA PHE A 89 4.12 -3.18 -14.63
C PHE A 89 4.86 -4.08 -15.62
N ASN A 90 4.15 -4.48 -16.67
CA ASN A 90 4.79 -5.10 -17.82
C ASN A 90 5.73 -4.07 -18.53
N ALA A 91 6.59 -4.56 -19.42
CA ALA A 91 7.55 -3.72 -20.12
C ALA A 91 6.93 -2.56 -20.94
N ALA A 92 5.65 -2.68 -21.29
CA ALA A 92 4.92 -1.61 -21.98
C ALA A 92 4.26 -0.61 -21.01
N GLY A 93 4.30 -0.86 -19.68
CA GLY A 93 3.65 -0.02 -18.68
C GLY A 93 2.12 -0.02 -18.72
N THR A 94 1.51 -1.01 -19.39
CA THR A 94 0.07 -1.04 -19.68
C THR A 94 -0.73 -1.99 -18.79
N GLN A 95 -0.05 -2.93 -18.14
CA GLN A 95 -0.69 -3.94 -17.29
C GLN A 95 0.10 -4.12 -16.01
N VAL A 96 -0.63 -4.29 -14.91
CA VAL A 96 -0.03 -4.73 -13.64
C VAL A 96 0.25 -6.21 -13.73
N LEU A 97 1.45 -6.60 -13.32
CA LEU A 97 1.88 -7.99 -13.29
C LEU A 97 1.23 -8.72 -12.11
N GLU A 98 0.91 -9.97 -12.34
CA GLU A 98 0.58 -10.92 -11.28
C GLU A 98 1.86 -11.67 -10.88
N ASP A 99 2.01 -11.90 -9.60
CA ASP A 99 3.12 -12.72 -9.09
C ASP A 99 2.77 -14.22 -9.07
N GLY A 100 3.63 -15.01 -8.47
CA GLY A 100 3.49 -16.47 -8.48
C GLY A 100 2.26 -17.03 -7.79
N ASP A 101 1.52 -16.21 -7.03
CA ASP A 101 0.23 -16.59 -6.43
C ASP A 101 -0.99 -16.06 -7.23
N GLY A 102 -0.75 -15.45 -8.38
CA GLY A 102 -1.81 -14.89 -9.23
C GLY A 102 -2.41 -13.59 -8.71
N LEU A 103 -1.74 -12.91 -7.78
CA LEU A 103 -2.16 -11.64 -7.22
C LEU A 103 -1.23 -10.51 -7.67
N SER A 104 -1.83 -9.40 -8.06
CA SER A 104 -1.07 -8.18 -8.30
C SER A 104 -0.62 -7.54 -6.99
N ALA A 105 0.56 -6.91 -7.00
CA ALA A 105 1.08 -6.19 -5.85
C ALA A 105 1.59 -4.80 -6.26
N VAL A 106 1.41 -3.81 -5.38
CA VAL A 106 2.09 -2.52 -5.51
C VAL A 106 3.52 -2.62 -5.01
N THR A 107 4.43 -1.92 -5.65
CA THR A 107 5.84 -1.87 -5.25
C THR A 107 6.09 -0.82 -4.16
N LEU A 108 7.24 -0.91 -3.50
CA LEU A 108 7.59 -0.05 -2.36
C LEU A 108 7.69 1.42 -2.73
N ASP A 109 8.03 1.76 -3.97
CA ASP A 109 8.04 3.14 -4.44
C ASP A 109 6.66 3.79 -4.36
N PHE A 110 5.60 3.13 -4.80
CA PHE A 110 4.23 3.64 -4.63
C PHE A 110 3.75 3.61 -3.18
N ALA A 111 4.12 2.60 -2.43
CA ALA A 111 3.68 2.48 -1.04
C ALA A 111 4.38 3.47 -0.12
N CYS A 112 5.62 3.87 -0.40
CA CYS A 112 6.48 4.61 0.52
C CYS A 112 6.87 6.01 0.03
N TYR A 113 7.17 6.18 -1.28
CA TYR A 113 7.68 7.47 -1.78
C TYR A 113 6.63 8.57 -1.91
N SER A 114 5.36 8.27 -1.69
CA SER A 114 4.37 9.33 -1.46
C SER A 114 4.66 10.15 -0.20
N CYS A 115 5.43 9.59 0.73
CA CYS A 115 5.82 10.22 1.99
C CYS A 115 7.34 10.38 2.11
N HIS A 116 8.11 9.37 1.73
CA HIS A 116 9.58 9.40 1.70
C HIS A 116 10.10 9.92 0.37
N LYS A 117 11.40 10.26 0.34
CA LYS A 117 12.12 10.55 -0.89
C LYS A 117 12.90 9.31 -1.34
N ASP A 118 13.06 9.16 -2.64
CA ASP A 118 13.99 8.21 -3.20
C ASP A 118 15.46 8.71 -3.09
N SER A 119 16.41 7.95 -3.63
CA SER A 119 17.82 8.30 -3.61
C SER A 119 18.16 9.57 -4.41
N GLU A 120 17.31 9.98 -5.33
CA GLU A 120 17.45 11.17 -6.17
C GLU A 120 16.77 12.39 -5.54
N GLY A 121 16.10 12.21 -4.40
CA GLY A 121 15.39 13.27 -3.69
C GLY A 121 13.96 13.51 -4.20
N VAL A 122 13.44 12.59 -5.02
CA VAL A 122 12.07 12.64 -5.58
C VAL A 122 11.11 11.95 -4.63
N GLY A 123 9.91 12.49 -4.48
CA GLY A 123 8.84 11.94 -3.64
C GLY A 123 8.38 12.91 -2.57
N GLY A 124 7.95 12.38 -1.44
CA GLY A 124 7.38 13.15 -0.34
C GLY A 124 8.39 13.95 0.50
N GLY A 125 7.93 14.53 1.61
CA GLY A 125 8.71 15.46 2.44
C GLY A 125 9.59 14.83 3.50
N PHE A 126 9.52 13.51 3.71
CA PHE A 126 10.26 12.82 4.77
C PHE A 126 11.65 12.35 4.32
N SER A 127 12.29 11.55 5.15
CA SER A 127 13.68 11.11 4.95
C SER A 127 13.86 10.37 3.62
N THR A 128 15.02 10.56 3.02
CA THR A 128 15.46 9.79 1.85
C THR A 128 15.68 8.32 2.22
N LYS A 129 15.16 7.43 1.39
CA LYS A 129 15.27 5.98 1.56
C LYS A 129 15.51 5.31 0.22
N THR A 130 16.43 4.37 0.16
CA THR A 130 16.55 3.48 -0.99
C THR A 130 15.48 2.38 -0.92
N LEU A 131 15.16 1.76 -2.05
CA LEU A 131 14.25 0.61 -2.08
C LEU A 131 14.75 -0.54 -1.18
N GLN A 132 16.08 -0.73 -1.11
CA GLN A 132 16.67 -1.74 -0.22
C GLN A 132 16.42 -1.42 1.25
N GLN A 133 16.61 -0.15 1.67
CA GLN A 133 16.32 0.27 3.04
C GLN A 133 14.85 0.14 3.40
N LEU A 134 13.95 0.42 2.46
CA LEU A 134 12.51 0.22 2.65
C LEU A 134 12.16 -1.27 2.78
N SER A 135 12.74 -2.12 1.91
CA SER A 135 12.59 -3.56 1.97
C SER A 135 13.06 -4.13 3.31
N ASP A 136 14.27 -3.77 3.73
CA ASP A 136 14.86 -4.22 4.99
C ASP A 136 14.00 -3.79 6.19
N TYR A 137 13.48 -2.56 6.18
CA TYR A 137 12.60 -2.06 7.23
C TYR A 137 11.28 -2.82 7.29
N VAL A 138 10.63 -3.00 6.14
CA VAL A 138 9.34 -3.72 6.06
C VAL A 138 9.47 -5.16 6.52
N LEU A 139 10.56 -5.82 6.17
CA LEU A 139 10.84 -7.21 6.53
C LEU A 139 11.45 -7.36 7.93
N GLY A 140 11.97 -6.31 8.52
CA GLY A 140 12.69 -6.34 9.80
C GLY A 140 14.01 -7.08 9.70
N VAL A 141 14.76 -6.87 8.63
CA VAL A 141 16.07 -7.48 8.37
C VAL A 141 17.16 -6.40 8.25
N GLY A 142 18.41 -6.80 8.00
CA GLY A 142 19.51 -5.86 7.88
C GLY A 142 19.70 -5.02 9.16
N GLU A 143 19.76 -3.70 9.03
CA GLU A 143 19.87 -2.77 10.16
C GLU A 143 18.62 -2.79 11.06
N TYR A 144 17.50 -3.32 10.58
CA TYR A 144 16.24 -3.45 11.31
C TYR A 144 16.00 -4.86 11.86
N ALA A 145 17.01 -5.71 11.86
CA ALA A 145 16.89 -7.07 12.37
C ALA A 145 16.40 -7.09 13.83
N GLY A 146 15.41 -7.92 14.11
CA GLY A 146 14.80 -8.03 15.44
C GLY A 146 13.66 -7.05 15.70
N THR A 147 13.35 -6.11 14.80
CA THR A 147 12.20 -5.22 14.95
C THR A 147 10.88 -5.92 14.65
N GLY A 148 10.92 -7.04 13.92
CA GLY A 148 9.74 -7.79 13.44
C GLY A 148 9.04 -7.14 12.24
N GLY A 149 9.72 -6.19 11.59
CA GLY A 149 9.19 -5.48 10.42
C GLY A 149 8.11 -4.46 10.77
N ILE A 150 7.47 -3.92 9.73
CA ILE A 150 6.45 -2.88 9.85
C ILE A 150 5.15 -3.39 10.50
N HIS A 151 4.87 -4.67 10.37
CA HIS A 151 3.77 -5.34 11.05
C HIS A 151 4.32 -6.28 12.11
N SER A 152 3.88 -6.14 13.35
CA SER A 152 4.10 -7.19 14.33
C SER A 152 3.41 -8.46 13.85
N PRO A 153 4.10 -9.61 13.89
CA PRO A 153 3.45 -10.89 13.64
C PRO A 153 2.48 -11.16 14.81
N THR A 154 1.26 -10.69 14.71
CA THR A 154 0.18 -11.27 15.46
C THR A 154 -0.25 -12.53 14.74
N LYS A 155 -0.28 -13.62 15.47
CA LYS A 155 -0.65 -14.95 15.02
C LYS A 155 -1.72 -14.90 13.94
N LYS A 156 -1.43 -15.57 12.83
CA LYS A 156 -2.36 -15.96 11.78
C LYS A 156 -3.67 -16.43 12.44
N LEU A 157 -4.68 -15.58 12.45
CA LEU A 157 -6.06 -15.93 12.71
C LEU A 157 -6.85 -15.77 11.42
N ILE A 158 -6.51 -16.59 10.46
CA ILE A 158 -7.52 -17.10 9.55
C ILE A 158 -7.49 -18.59 9.80
N ALA A 159 -8.20 -18.98 10.85
CA ALA A 159 -8.72 -20.31 10.94
C ALA A 159 -9.67 -20.49 9.77
N GLU A 160 -9.43 -21.52 9.04
CA GLU A 160 -10.33 -22.22 8.15
C GLU A 160 -11.81 -21.97 8.46
N ARG A 161 -12.51 -21.36 7.48
CA ARG A 161 -13.96 -21.57 7.28
C ARG A 161 -14.23 -21.70 5.81
#